data_107c4b06ea164753bd1817651e43a94d
#
_entry.id   107c4b06ea164753bd1817651e43a94d
#
_cell.length_a   1.000
_cell.length_b   1.000
_cell.length_c   1.000
_cell.angle_alpha   90.00
_cell.angle_beta   90.00
_cell.angle_gamma   90.00
#
_symmetry.space_group_name_H-M   'P 1'
#
loop_
_entity.id
_entity.type
_entity.pdbx_description
1 polymer ?
#
loop_
_entity_poly.entity_id
_entity_poly.type
_entity_poly.pdbx_seq_one_letter_code
_entity_poly.pdbx_strand_id
1 'polypeptide(L)'
;MKILFLDTETGGVNPKESALIQLSGIVRIDKKDVEEFNFFIKPFEGSEVNPKALEVQGRTLEELDSEKYKSEAETYFYFKKILDKYINKYDKEDKFIVAGYNVKFDIEMLQSFFKRQNDNYLFSYISSATIDPLPCIGFLQLCGILPVLENNKLETWCNYFGIEFQA
;
A
#
# COMPACT_ATOMS: atom_id res chain seq x y z
N MET A 1 -3.30 -2.16 -19.92
CA MET A 1 -2.73 -1.42 -18.76
C MET A 1 -2.90 -2.28 -17.53
N LYS A 2 -1.83 -2.46 -16.73
CA LYS A 2 -1.84 -3.24 -15.49
C LYS A 2 -1.73 -2.27 -14.31
N ILE A 3 -2.69 -2.29 -13.40
CA ILE A 3 -2.75 -1.43 -12.21
C ILE A 3 -2.74 -2.33 -10.98
N LEU A 4 -1.93 -1.96 -10.01
CA LEU A 4 -1.94 -2.51 -8.66
C LEU A 4 -2.47 -1.44 -7.72
N PHE A 5 -3.72 -1.53 -7.30
CA PHE A 5 -4.21 -0.76 -6.17
C PHE A 5 -3.57 -1.31 -4.91
N LEU A 6 -2.97 -0.45 -4.14
CA LEU A 6 -2.17 -0.85 -2.97
C LEU A 6 -2.52 0.02 -1.78
N ASP A 7 -2.62 -0.63 -0.64
CA ASP A 7 -2.81 0.00 0.64
C ASP A 7 -2.07 -0.78 1.72
N THR A 8 -1.46 -0.08 2.68
CA THR A 8 -0.68 -0.67 3.75
C THR A 8 -1.08 -0.12 5.11
N GLU A 9 -1.25 -1.03 6.09
CA GLU A 9 -1.35 -0.67 7.49
C GLU A 9 -0.02 -0.95 8.19
N THR A 10 0.43 0.01 8.98
CA THR A 10 1.79 -0.01 9.53
C THR A 10 1.80 0.28 11.03
N GLY A 11 2.85 -0.19 11.72
CA GLY A 11 3.08 0.10 13.12
C GLY A 11 3.61 1.52 13.38
N GLY A 12 3.96 2.27 12.34
CA GLY A 12 4.52 3.61 12.42
C GLY A 12 4.84 4.18 11.05
N VAL A 13 5.54 5.30 11.01
CA VAL A 13 5.76 6.06 9.76
C VAL A 13 7.16 5.90 9.15
N ASN A 14 8.09 5.25 9.86
CA ASN A 14 9.44 5.02 9.35
C ASN A 14 9.52 3.66 8.62
N PRO A 15 9.66 3.63 7.28
CA PRO A 15 9.65 2.37 6.53
C PRO A 15 10.75 1.37 6.91
N LYS A 16 11.83 1.84 7.54
CA LYS A 16 12.96 0.97 7.93
C LYS A 16 12.77 0.30 9.29
N GLU A 17 12.02 0.93 10.17
CA GLU A 17 11.90 0.56 11.58
C GLU A 17 10.49 0.06 11.92
N SER A 18 9.47 0.62 11.27
CA SER A 18 8.09 0.29 11.56
C SER A 18 7.65 -1.02 10.92
N ALA A 19 6.85 -1.79 11.64
CA ALA A 19 6.24 -3.01 11.11
C ALA A 19 5.26 -2.70 9.97
N LEU A 20 5.29 -3.52 8.92
CA LEU A 20 4.19 -3.62 7.97
C LEU A 20 3.19 -4.64 8.55
N ILE A 21 1.99 -4.19 8.94
CA ILE A 21 0.99 -5.00 9.65
C ILE A 21 -0.05 -5.59 8.71
N GLN A 22 -0.38 -4.86 7.65
CA GLN A 22 -1.28 -5.35 6.61
C GLN A 22 -0.81 -4.87 5.25
N LEU A 23 -0.97 -5.73 4.26
CA LEU A 23 -0.75 -5.45 2.85
C LEU A 23 -1.97 -5.90 2.08
N SER A 24 -2.73 -4.95 1.54
CA SER A 24 -3.93 -5.22 0.78
C SER A 24 -3.88 -4.59 -0.60
N GLY A 25 -4.66 -5.14 -1.53
CA GLY A 25 -4.73 -4.56 -2.85
C GLY A 25 -5.56 -5.34 -3.85
N ILE A 26 -5.72 -4.71 -5.01
CA ILE A 26 -6.46 -5.25 -6.16
C ILE A 26 -5.58 -5.17 -7.40
N VAL A 27 -5.46 -6.28 -8.11
CA VAL A 27 -4.84 -6.32 -9.43
C VAL A 27 -5.91 -6.06 -10.48
N ARG A 28 -5.74 -4.99 -11.25
CA ARG A 28 -6.61 -4.63 -12.38
C ARG A 28 -5.85 -4.70 -13.68
N ILE A 29 -6.38 -5.49 -14.63
CA ILE A 29 -5.85 -5.62 -15.98
C ILE A 29 -6.94 -5.24 -16.98
N ASP A 30 -6.64 -4.27 -17.85
CA ASP A 30 -7.55 -3.80 -18.90
C ASP A 30 -8.96 -3.50 -18.38
N LYS A 31 -9.05 -2.76 -17.25
CA LYS A 31 -10.26 -2.32 -16.57
C LYS A 31 -11.04 -3.44 -15.84
N LYS A 32 -10.48 -4.65 -15.71
CA LYS A 32 -11.10 -5.76 -14.95
C LYS A 32 -10.28 -6.08 -13.72
N ASP A 33 -10.93 -6.18 -12.59
CA ASP A 33 -10.33 -6.68 -11.36
C ASP A 33 -10.18 -8.19 -11.48
N VAL A 34 -8.94 -8.67 -11.45
CA VAL A 34 -8.59 -10.07 -11.74
C VAL A 34 -8.09 -10.81 -10.51
N GLU A 35 -7.67 -10.10 -9.48
CA GLU A 35 -7.24 -10.66 -8.20
C GLU A 35 -7.35 -9.61 -7.11
N GLU A 36 -7.76 -10.03 -5.93
CA GLU A 36 -7.77 -9.26 -4.69
C GLU A 36 -6.95 -10.01 -3.66
N PHE A 37 -6.21 -9.29 -2.82
CA PHE A 37 -5.43 -9.87 -1.74
C PHE A 37 -5.50 -9.00 -0.50
N ASN A 38 -5.40 -9.68 0.66
CA ASN A 38 -5.37 -9.03 1.96
C ASN A 38 -4.54 -9.89 2.92
N PHE A 39 -3.32 -9.47 3.20
CA PHE A 39 -2.37 -10.17 4.05
C PHE A 39 -2.22 -9.45 5.38
N PHE A 40 -2.41 -10.17 6.47
CA PHE A 40 -2.09 -9.72 7.82
C PHE A 40 -0.70 -10.24 8.20
N ILE A 41 0.18 -9.35 8.65
CA ILE A 41 1.61 -9.60 8.76
C ILE A 41 2.06 -9.40 10.20
N LYS A 42 2.75 -10.40 10.77
CA LYS A 42 3.36 -10.28 12.09
C LYS A 42 4.50 -9.27 12.04
N PRO A 43 4.60 -8.39 13.05
CA PRO A 43 5.75 -7.52 13.19
C PRO A 43 7.06 -8.32 13.16
N PHE A 44 8.08 -7.82 12.47
CA PHE A 44 9.41 -8.42 12.51
C PHE A 44 10.12 -8.11 13.83
N GLU A 45 11.09 -8.92 14.21
CA GLU A 45 11.83 -8.75 15.46
C GLU A 45 12.53 -7.38 15.50
N GLY A 46 12.29 -6.63 16.56
CA GLY A 46 12.84 -5.28 16.75
C GLY A 46 12.12 -4.18 15.98
N SER A 47 11.02 -4.49 15.29
CA SER A 47 10.22 -3.46 14.61
C SER A 47 9.49 -2.56 15.59
N GLU A 48 9.32 -1.30 15.17
CA GLU A 48 8.47 -0.35 15.88
C GLU A 48 6.99 -0.68 15.62
N VAL A 49 6.22 -0.79 16.71
CA VAL A 49 4.75 -0.86 16.68
C VAL A 49 4.21 0.18 17.66
N ASN A 50 3.74 1.31 17.15
CA ASN A 50 3.18 2.38 17.94
C ASN A 50 1.75 2.04 18.37
N PRO A 51 1.42 1.98 19.66
CA PRO A 51 0.07 1.68 20.14
C PRO A 51 -1.01 2.62 19.58
N LYS A 52 -0.68 3.90 19.34
CA LYS A 52 -1.63 4.86 18.75
C LYS A 52 -1.93 4.53 17.29
N ALA A 53 -0.97 4.00 16.54
CA ALA A 53 -1.21 3.57 15.17
C ALA A 53 -2.16 2.37 15.16
N LEU A 54 -2.01 1.42 16.09
CA LEU A 54 -2.92 0.29 16.24
C LEU A 54 -4.33 0.73 16.64
N GLU A 55 -4.44 1.68 17.57
CA GLU A 55 -5.74 2.22 18.03
C GLU A 55 -6.53 2.82 16.86
N VAL A 56 -5.86 3.61 15.98
CA VAL A 56 -6.48 4.18 14.78
C VAL A 56 -6.99 3.09 13.83
N GLN A 57 -6.28 1.96 13.76
CA GLN A 57 -6.63 0.79 12.93
C GLN A 57 -7.63 -0.15 13.63
N GLY A 58 -8.06 0.16 14.86
CA GLY A 58 -8.96 -0.69 15.65
C GLY A 58 -8.33 -2.02 16.07
N ARG A 59 -7.01 -2.08 16.28
CA ARG A 59 -6.24 -3.30 16.58
C ARG A 59 -5.55 -3.25 17.94
N THR A 60 -5.19 -4.42 18.45
CA THR A 60 -4.38 -4.55 19.67
C THR A 60 -3.07 -5.28 19.40
N LEU A 61 -2.10 -5.13 20.29
CA LEU A 61 -0.83 -5.86 20.20
C LEU A 61 -1.03 -7.38 20.27
N GLU A 62 -1.94 -7.84 21.15
CA GLU A 62 -2.23 -9.27 21.29
C GLU A 62 -2.80 -9.87 20.01
N GLU A 63 -3.60 -9.10 19.24
CA GLU A 63 -4.14 -9.56 17.96
C GLU A 63 -3.03 -9.88 16.95
N LEU A 64 -1.93 -9.14 16.94
CA LEU A 64 -0.83 -9.33 16.00
C LEU A 64 -0.11 -10.68 16.17
N ASP A 65 -0.24 -11.33 17.32
CA ASP A 65 0.32 -12.66 17.58
C ASP A 65 -0.62 -13.81 17.18
N SER A 66 -1.84 -13.50 16.78
CA SER A 66 -2.83 -14.52 16.40
C SER A 66 -2.43 -15.25 15.11
N GLU A 67 -3.05 -16.43 14.89
CA GLU A 67 -2.82 -17.26 13.68
C GLU A 67 -3.25 -16.57 12.37
N LYS A 68 -4.07 -15.52 12.45
CA LYS A 68 -4.48 -14.70 11.33
C LYS A 68 -3.29 -14.01 10.68
N TYR A 69 -2.31 -13.59 11.48
CA TYR A 69 -1.11 -12.88 11.03
C TYR A 69 -0.02 -13.88 10.66
N LYS A 70 0.54 -13.73 9.48
CA LYS A 70 1.62 -14.57 8.95
C LYS A 70 2.97 -13.87 9.06
N SER A 71 4.03 -14.64 9.03
CA SER A 71 5.38 -14.05 8.99
C SER A 71 5.59 -13.20 7.73
N GLU A 72 6.53 -12.24 7.81
CA GLU A 72 6.93 -11.48 6.62
C GLU A 72 7.38 -12.39 5.48
N ALA A 73 8.14 -13.44 5.78
CA ALA A 73 8.65 -14.37 4.77
C ALA A 73 7.52 -15.14 4.06
N GLU A 74 6.52 -15.60 4.82
CA GLU A 74 5.35 -16.28 4.25
C GLU A 74 4.52 -15.32 3.39
N THR A 75 4.26 -14.11 3.89
CA THR A 75 3.52 -13.09 3.15
C THR A 75 4.25 -12.68 1.88
N TYR A 76 5.57 -12.45 1.96
CA TYR A 76 6.40 -12.14 0.80
C TYR A 76 6.29 -13.23 -0.27
N PHE A 77 6.35 -14.51 0.12
CA PHE A 77 6.23 -15.62 -0.81
C PHE A 77 4.90 -15.60 -1.58
N TYR A 78 3.78 -15.36 -0.89
CA TYR A 78 2.47 -15.29 -1.54
C TYR A 78 2.30 -14.03 -2.38
N PHE A 79 2.71 -12.88 -1.88
CA PHE A 79 2.64 -11.63 -2.63
C PHE A 79 3.53 -11.68 -3.89
N LYS A 80 4.73 -12.26 -3.76
CA LYS A 80 5.63 -12.47 -4.90
C LYS A 80 5.01 -13.34 -5.99
N LYS A 81 4.27 -14.39 -5.62
CA LYS A 81 3.52 -15.22 -6.57
C LYS A 81 2.48 -14.41 -7.35
N ILE A 82 1.78 -13.47 -6.68
CA ILE A 82 0.83 -12.58 -7.36
C ILE A 82 1.58 -11.71 -8.38
N LEU A 83 2.70 -11.11 -7.99
CA LEU A 83 3.50 -10.30 -8.90
C LEU A 83 4.01 -11.10 -10.10
N ASP A 84 4.62 -12.28 -9.85
CA ASP A 84 5.17 -13.16 -10.89
C ASP A 84 4.08 -13.71 -11.84
N LYS A 85 2.83 -13.84 -11.37
CA LYS A 85 1.70 -14.28 -12.19
C LYS A 85 1.34 -13.30 -13.30
N TYR A 86 1.48 -12.00 -13.01
CA TYR A 86 0.99 -10.95 -13.90
C TYR A 86 2.09 -10.16 -14.60
N ILE A 87 3.32 -10.18 -14.10
CA ILE A 87 4.45 -9.38 -14.59
C ILE A 87 5.61 -10.27 -15.01
N ASN A 88 6.07 -10.07 -16.23
CA ASN A 88 7.38 -10.55 -16.65
C ASN A 88 8.45 -9.56 -16.18
N LYS A 89 9.06 -9.81 -15.02
CA LYS A 89 10.06 -8.93 -14.42
C LYS A 89 11.32 -8.66 -15.27
N TYR A 90 11.53 -9.43 -16.33
CA TYR A 90 12.65 -9.26 -17.28
C TYR A 90 12.28 -8.33 -18.43
N ASP A 91 11.01 -8.00 -18.60
CA ASP A 91 10.52 -7.00 -19.56
C ASP A 91 10.37 -5.65 -18.82
N LYS A 92 11.15 -4.65 -19.23
CA LYS A 92 11.13 -3.32 -18.60
C LYS A 92 9.82 -2.57 -18.81
N GLU A 93 9.06 -2.92 -19.84
CA GLU A 93 7.76 -2.30 -20.16
C GLU A 93 6.61 -3.03 -19.46
N ASP A 94 6.82 -4.26 -19.02
CA ASP A 94 5.79 -5.05 -18.35
C ASP A 94 5.82 -4.83 -16.83
N LYS A 95 5.09 -3.78 -16.39
CA LYS A 95 5.05 -3.37 -14.98
C LYS A 95 3.65 -2.96 -14.56
N PHE A 96 3.37 -3.11 -13.28
CA PHE A 96 2.23 -2.47 -12.67
C PHE A 96 2.45 -0.96 -12.53
N ILE A 97 1.43 -0.16 -12.82
CA ILE A 97 1.32 1.20 -12.28
C ILE A 97 0.63 1.06 -10.92
N VAL A 98 1.31 1.51 -9.86
CA VAL A 98 0.73 1.46 -8.51
C VAL A 98 -0.24 2.62 -8.34
N ALA A 99 -1.42 2.33 -7.80
CA ALA A 99 -2.47 3.29 -7.54
C ALA A 99 -2.88 3.28 -6.06
N GLY A 100 -3.05 4.45 -5.46
CA GLY A 100 -3.46 4.61 -4.07
C GLY A 100 -3.48 6.08 -3.67
N TYR A 101 -3.86 6.38 -2.44
CA TYR A 101 -3.86 7.73 -1.90
C TYR A 101 -2.61 7.96 -1.04
N ASN A 102 -1.75 8.90 -1.41
CA ASN A 102 -0.42 9.06 -0.82
C ASN A 102 0.45 7.80 -1.01
N VAL A 103 0.30 7.16 -2.15
CA VAL A 103 0.84 5.82 -2.45
C VAL A 103 2.37 5.72 -2.39
N LYS A 104 3.05 6.86 -2.38
CA LYS A 104 4.51 6.90 -2.16
C LYS A 104 4.90 6.27 -0.83
N PHE A 105 4.14 6.54 0.22
CA PHE A 105 4.34 5.94 1.54
C PHE A 105 4.25 4.40 1.47
N ASP A 106 3.21 3.88 0.84
CA ASP A 106 2.99 2.44 0.68
C ASP A 106 4.12 1.76 -0.10
N ILE A 107 4.60 2.41 -1.18
CA ILE A 107 5.72 1.93 -1.97
C ILE A 107 7.02 1.90 -1.15
N GLU A 108 7.28 2.91 -0.30
CA GLU A 108 8.46 2.95 0.57
C GLU A 108 8.40 1.85 1.64
N MET A 109 7.22 1.60 2.24
CA MET A 109 6.99 0.48 3.16
C MET A 109 7.21 -0.86 2.47
N LEU A 110 6.62 -1.05 1.29
CA LEU A 110 6.78 -2.26 0.50
C LEU A 110 8.24 -2.48 0.07
N GLN A 111 8.96 -1.43 -0.30
CA GLN A 111 10.38 -1.53 -0.65
C GLN A 111 11.22 -2.01 0.54
N SER A 112 10.94 -1.50 1.74
CA SER A 112 11.62 -1.93 2.96
C SER A 112 11.28 -3.38 3.33
N PHE A 113 10.03 -3.77 3.17
CA PHE A 113 9.57 -5.15 3.31
C PHE A 113 10.33 -6.11 2.37
N PHE A 114 10.46 -5.77 1.08
CA PHE A 114 11.22 -6.56 0.11
C PHE A 114 12.69 -6.67 0.50
N LYS A 115 13.33 -5.57 0.91
CA LYS A 115 14.74 -5.56 1.34
C LYS A 115 14.99 -6.48 2.54
N ARG A 116 14.07 -6.55 3.50
CA ARG A 116 14.16 -7.48 4.64
C ARG A 116 14.12 -8.95 4.21
N GLN A 117 13.50 -9.22 3.03
CA GLN A 117 13.51 -10.54 2.40
C GLN A 117 14.70 -10.75 1.43
N ASN A 118 15.74 -9.90 1.50
CA ASN A 118 16.91 -9.90 0.62
C ASN A 118 16.56 -9.73 -0.88
N ASP A 119 15.41 -9.12 -1.20
CA ASP A 119 14.99 -8.79 -2.55
C ASP A 119 15.06 -7.27 -2.78
N ASN A 120 15.93 -6.82 -3.68
CA ASN A 120 16.06 -5.42 -4.07
C ASN A 120 15.34 -5.09 -5.39
N TYR A 121 14.54 -6.02 -5.92
CA TYR A 121 13.99 -5.96 -7.27
C TYR A 121 12.50 -5.60 -7.33
N LEU A 122 11.93 -4.96 -6.31
CA LEU A 122 10.54 -4.49 -6.34
C LEU A 122 10.22 -3.72 -7.63
N PHE A 123 11.10 -2.80 -8.04
CA PHE A 123 10.94 -2.00 -9.25
C PHE A 123 11.11 -2.77 -10.57
N SER A 124 11.37 -4.08 -10.52
CA SER A 124 11.18 -4.95 -11.68
C SER A 124 9.72 -5.30 -11.92
N TYR A 125 8.85 -5.12 -10.92
CA TYR A 125 7.41 -5.40 -10.98
C TYR A 125 6.55 -4.14 -11.07
N ILE A 126 7.00 -3.04 -10.49
CA ILE A 126 6.25 -1.78 -10.45
C ILE A 126 6.97 -0.67 -11.20
N SER A 127 6.18 0.20 -11.81
CA SER A 127 6.65 1.42 -12.46
C SER A 127 7.04 2.48 -11.41
N SER A 128 7.90 3.42 -11.79
CA SER A 128 8.11 4.65 -11.03
C SER A 128 6.96 5.64 -11.16
N ALA A 129 6.14 5.50 -12.23
CA ALA A 129 4.92 6.28 -12.37
C ALA A 129 3.81 5.69 -11.48
N THR A 130 3.05 6.55 -10.84
CA THR A 130 1.95 6.19 -9.93
C THR A 130 0.66 6.89 -10.32
N ILE A 131 -0.47 6.34 -9.87
CA ILE A 131 -1.77 7.00 -9.91
C ILE A 131 -2.11 7.39 -8.47
N ASP A 132 -1.88 8.66 -8.14
CA ASP A 132 -2.10 9.18 -6.79
C ASP A 132 -2.94 10.47 -6.86
N PRO A 133 -4.15 10.48 -6.31
CA PRO A 133 -5.00 11.68 -6.29
C PRO A 133 -4.43 12.83 -5.46
N LEU A 134 -3.64 12.55 -4.41
CA LEU A 134 -3.19 13.58 -3.48
C LEU A 134 -2.36 14.71 -4.15
N PRO A 135 -1.32 14.43 -4.95
CA PRO A 135 -0.61 15.47 -5.70
C PRO A 135 -1.51 16.18 -6.73
N CYS A 136 -2.44 15.45 -7.36
CA CYS A 136 -3.37 16.04 -8.32
C CYS A 136 -4.31 17.04 -7.64
N ILE A 137 -4.82 16.71 -6.46
CA ILE A 137 -5.64 17.59 -5.65
C ILE A 137 -4.88 18.87 -5.32
N GLY A 138 -3.64 18.76 -4.83
CA GLY A 138 -2.80 19.92 -4.53
C GLY A 138 -2.57 20.83 -5.74
N PHE A 139 -2.32 20.23 -6.91
CA PHE A 139 -2.18 20.99 -8.16
C PHE A 139 -3.49 21.72 -8.54
N LEU A 140 -4.63 21.04 -8.46
CA LEU A 140 -5.93 21.63 -8.81
C LEU A 140 -6.36 22.74 -7.82
N GLN A 141 -5.97 22.63 -6.54
CA GLN A 141 -6.15 23.70 -5.56
C GLN A 141 -5.31 24.94 -5.93
N LEU A 142 -4.04 24.75 -6.31
CA LEU A 142 -3.17 25.84 -6.78
C LEU A 142 -3.74 26.55 -8.03
N CYS A 143 -4.39 25.79 -8.92
CA CYS A 143 -5.06 26.32 -10.10
C CYS A 143 -6.40 27.00 -9.80
N GLY A 144 -6.89 26.98 -8.56
CA GLY A 144 -8.22 27.50 -8.18
C GLY A 144 -9.40 26.67 -8.72
N ILE A 145 -9.15 25.42 -9.15
CA ILE A 145 -10.19 24.51 -9.68
C ILE A 145 -10.88 23.77 -8.53
N LEU A 146 -10.13 23.36 -7.51
CA LEU A 146 -10.66 22.75 -6.30
C LEU A 146 -10.53 23.70 -5.10
N PRO A 147 -11.49 23.65 -4.16
CA PRO A 147 -11.42 24.44 -2.93
C PRO A 147 -10.30 23.91 -2.01
N VAL A 148 -9.82 24.76 -1.12
CA VAL A 148 -9.01 24.34 0.02
C VAL A 148 -9.96 23.87 1.10
N LEU A 149 -9.91 22.57 1.43
CA LEU A 149 -10.69 21.96 2.50
C LEU A 149 -9.91 22.01 3.83
N GLU A 150 -10.55 21.59 4.92
CA GLU A 150 -9.95 21.57 6.27
C GLU A 150 -8.64 20.74 6.35
N ASN A 151 -8.55 19.69 5.55
CA ASN A 151 -7.37 18.85 5.39
C ASN A 151 -7.41 18.09 4.06
N ASN A 152 -6.32 17.41 3.74
CA ASN A 152 -6.21 16.60 2.52
C ASN A 152 -6.27 15.09 2.82
N LYS A 153 -7.07 14.65 3.79
CA LYS A 153 -7.32 13.22 4.03
C LYS A 153 -8.22 12.64 2.94
N LEU A 154 -8.06 11.35 2.66
CA LEU A 154 -8.88 10.63 1.68
C LEU A 154 -10.37 10.77 1.99
N GLU A 155 -10.77 10.52 3.23
CA GLU A 155 -12.15 10.66 3.69
C GLU A 155 -12.75 12.06 3.37
N THR A 156 -11.98 13.12 3.64
CA THR A 156 -12.42 14.51 3.39
C THR A 156 -12.72 14.74 1.90
N TRP A 157 -11.87 14.20 1.02
CA TRP A 157 -12.07 14.31 -0.43
C TRP A 157 -13.15 13.39 -0.95
N CYS A 158 -13.29 12.17 -0.42
CA CYS A 158 -14.42 11.30 -0.73
C CYS A 158 -15.75 11.97 -0.40
N ASN A 159 -15.87 12.57 0.79
CA ASN A 159 -17.07 13.32 1.20
C ASN A 159 -17.35 14.52 0.28
N TYR A 160 -16.31 15.27 -0.10
CA TYR A 160 -16.46 16.40 -1.04
C TYR A 160 -16.99 15.95 -2.41
N PHE A 161 -16.53 14.82 -2.93
CA PHE A 161 -16.96 14.29 -4.23
C PHE A 161 -18.22 13.42 -4.15
N GLY A 162 -18.81 13.24 -2.98
CA GLY A 162 -19.97 12.35 -2.79
C GLY A 162 -19.66 10.87 -3.02
N ILE A 163 -18.40 10.46 -2.77
CA ILE A 163 -17.95 9.07 -2.86
C ILE A 163 -18.12 8.44 -1.47
N GLU A 164 -18.80 7.30 -1.41
CA GLU A 164 -18.92 6.54 -0.17
C GLU A 164 -17.54 6.03 0.25
N PHE A 165 -17.14 6.38 1.46
CA PHE A 165 -15.87 5.97 2.05
C PHE A 165 -16.14 4.92 3.13
N GLN A 166 -15.46 3.78 3.01
CA GLN A 166 -15.41 2.73 4.02
C GLN A 166 -13.96 2.62 4.50
N ALA A 167 -13.77 2.90 5.80
CA ALA A 167 -12.47 2.76 6.44
C ALA A 167 -12.17 1.30 6.82
#